data_a3b6f2d5f3edd48d809d00319623ac16
#
_entry.id   a3b6f2d5f3edd48d809d00319623ac16
#
_cell.length_a   1.000
_cell.length_b   1.000
_cell.length_c   1.000
_cell.angle_alpha   90.00
_cell.angle_beta   90.00
_cell.angle_gamma   90.00
#
_symmetry.space_group_name_H-M   'P 1'
#
loop_
_entity.id
_entity.type
_entity.pdbx_description
1 polymer ?
#
loop_
_entity_poly.entity_id
_entity_poly.type
_entity_poly.pdbx_seq_one_letter_code
_entity_poly.pdbx_strand_id
1 'polypeptide(L)'
;MIDRRSFMGLGALAVAAAACRPAVAANTCCAAKKGKVNFKFGMAGFSCHRLSLDETLKLMQKLDLHYLCIKDFHLPIKSTQAEIDAFKQKCADFGVTGYGVGPIYMATNDECKRAFDYAKAIGVKTVVAVPNEQKGKKRVHSRARCEYLSGLCAEYDMKVAIHNHGPDMPDCYPTGESSFNMIKDLDPRMGLSLDSGHDYRAKANPADSVRRFHTRLFDMHVKNILLQPKYHAVPMPRGEMDLWEVVKALVEVGYTGCCSLEYESFPGKGVKPGIKELDVAECVGYFKALMKAAEG
;
A
#
# COMPACT_ATOMS: atom_id res chain seq x y z
N MET A 1 -58.67 46.74 26.87
CA MET A 1 -58.61 47.70 28.02
C MET A 1 -58.55 46.84 29.28
N ILE A 2 -57.66 47.13 30.15
CA ILE A 2 -57.30 46.63 31.50
C ILE A 2 -55.93 46.00 31.41
N ASP A 3 -55.07 46.54 31.93
CA ASP A 3 -54.38 47.47 32.84
C ASP A 3 -53.22 46.70 33.52
N ARG A 4 -52.14 47.41 33.54
CA ARG A 4 -50.90 47.00 34.23
C ARG A 4 -51.08 47.24 35.73
N ARG A 5 -50.58 46.34 36.53
CA ARG A 5 -49.79 46.56 37.75
C ARG A 5 -50.02 45.52 38.83
N SER A 6 -48.87 45.14 39.38
CA SER A 6 -48.67 44.71 40.77
C SER A 6 -48.96 43.25 41.12
N PHE A 7 -47.91 42.47 41.36
CA PHE A 7 -47.57 42.19 42.75
C PHE A 7 -46.12 41.64 42.87
N MET A 8 -45.40 42.30 43.76
CA MET A 8 -44.15 41.79 44.30
C MET A 8 -44.47 40.78 45.42
N GLY A 9 -43.56 39.80 45.56
CA GLY A 9 -43.52 39.07 46.85
C GLY A 9 -42.75 37.78 46.82
N LEU A 10 -41.53 37.80 47.25
CA LEU A 10 -40.75 36.84 48.09
C LEU A 10 -40.71 35.36 47.67
N GLY A 11 -39.49 34.86 47.58
CA GLY A 11 -39.16 33.47 47.76
C GLY A 11 -37.80 33.11 47.15
N ALA A 12 -36.71 33.55 47.79
CA ALA A 12 -35.38 33.09 47.46
C ALA A 12 -35.19 31.65 47.98
N LEU A 13 -35.05 30.71 47.07
CA LEU A 13 -34.40 29.42 47.34
C LEU A 13 -33.32 29.21 46.31
N ALA A 14 -32.09 29.45 46.71
CA ALA A 14 -30.91 29.12 45.93
C ALA A 14 -30.70 27.61 45.94
N VAL A 15 -30.99 26.95 44.82
CA VAL A 15 -30.52 25.60 44.58
C VAL A 15 -29.28 25.72 43.74
N ALA A 16 -28.13 25.53 44.35
CA ALA A 16 -26.86 25.40 43.63
C ALA A 16 -26.82 24.06 42.88
N ALA A 17 -27.21 24.10 41.63
CA ALA A 17 -26.94 22.98 40.71
C ALA A 17 -25.47 23.06 40.31
N ALA A 18 -24.65 22.23 40.90
CA ALA A 18 -23.30 21.97 40.46
C ALA A 18 -23.37 21.33 39.07
N ALA A 19 -23.17 22.12 38.03
CA ALA A 19 -22.99 21.63 36.67
C ALA A 19 -21.63 20.93 36.59
N CYS A 20 -21.62 19.61 36.76
CA CYS A 20 -20.50 18.78 36.30
C CYS A 20 -20.44 18.88 34.77
N ARG A 21 -19.63 19.79 34.26
CA ARG A 21 -19.17 19.75 32.89
C ARG A 21 -18.21 18.55 32.82
N PRO A 22 -18.44 17.55 31.89
CA PRO A 22 -17.40 16.60 31.60
C PRO A 22 -16.20 17.38 31.04
N ALA A 23 -15.06 17.25 31.69
CA ALA A 23 -13.80 17.73 31.16
C ALA A 23 -13.61 16.97 29.82
N VAL A 24 -13.78 17.69 28.72
CA VAL A 24 -13.28 17.22 27.44
C VAL A 24 -11.79 17.11 27.64
N ALA A 25 -11.30 15.86 27.71
CA ALA A 25 -9.88 15.60 27.74
C ALA A 25 -9.31 16.27 26.48
N ALA A 26 -8.55 17.32 26.68
CA ALA A 26 -7.74 17.89 25.62
C ALA A 26 -6.85 16.75 25.14
N ASN A 27 -7.13 16.23 23.93
CA ASN A 27 -6.20 15.40 23.22
C ASN A 27 -4.91 16.24 23.12
N THR A 28 -3.99 15.99 24.01
CA THR A 28 -2.60 16.40 23.85
C THR A 28 -2.16 15.74 22.55
N CYS A 29 -2.18 16.52 21.48
CA CYS A 29 -1.53 16.18 20.25
C CYS A 29 -0.06 15.93 20.63
N CYS A 30 0.30 14.66 20.83
CA CYS A 30 1.69 14.26 20.97
C CYS A 30 2.35 14.77 19.71
N ALA A 31 3.18 15.81 19.81
CA ALA A 31 3.98 16.29 18.71
C ALA A 31 4.76 15.08 18.19
N ALA A 32 4.39 14.59 17.02
CA ALA A 32 5.08 13.48 16.37
C ALA A 32 6.56 13.84 16.33
N LYS A 33 7.44 12.95 16.78
CA LYS A 33 8.88 13.15 16.61
C LYS A 33 9.11 13.34 15.12
N LYS A 34 9.56 14.53 14.74
CA LYS A 34 9.97 14.82 13.37
C LYS A 34 11.11 13.88 13.03
N GLY A 35 11.00 13.19 11.93
CA GLY A 35 11.99 12.23 11.48
C GLY A 35 12.28 12.43 10.00
N LYS A 36 13.46 11.97 9.55
CA LYS A 36 13.79 12.03 8.14
C LYS A 36 13.00 10.98 7.37
N VAL A 37 12.34 11.37 6.27
CA VAL A 37 11.76 10.43 5.31
C VAL A 37 12.91 9.79 4.52
N ASN A 38 13.12 8.49 4.71
CA ASN A 38 14.20 7.75 4.06
C ASN A 38 13.67 6.79 2.98
N PHE A 39 12.36 6.63 2.86
CA PHE A 39 11.73 5.76 1.87
C PHE A 39 11.47 6.53 0.57
N LYS A 40 11.33 5.77 -0.51
CA LYS A 40 11.04 6.28 -1.85
C LYS A 40 9.54 6.23 -2.09
N PHE A 41 9.03 7.12 -2.95
CA PHE A 41 7.67 7.05 -3.44
C PHE A 41 7.66 6.76 -4.94
N GLY A 42 6.87 5.78 -5.36
CA GLY A 42 6.83 5.27 -6.72
C GLY A 42 5.43 4.92 -7.21
N MET A 43 5.39 4.20 -8.31
CA MET A 43 4.18 3.70 -8.96
C MET A 43 4.19 2.17 -8.94
N ALA A 44 3.14 1.55 -8.43
CA ALA A 44 2.85 0.15 -8.70
C ALA A 44 2.31 0.03 -10.14
N GLY A 45 2.95 -0.80 -10.95
CA GLY A 45 2.59 -0.92 -12.37
C GLY A 45 1.11 -1.25 -12.59
N PHE A 46 0.47 -1.96 -11.65
CA PHE A 46 -0.95 -2.27 -11.73
C PHE A 46 -1.85 -1.03 -11.81
N SER A 47 -1.46 0.09 -11.21
CA SER A 47 -2.17 1.37 -11.35
C SER A 47 -2.30 1.80 -12.82
N CYS A 48 -1.36 1.36 -13.66
CA CYS A 48 -1.26 1.70 -15.08
C CYS A 48 -1.68 0.56 -16.02
N HIS A 49 -2.46 -0.42 -15.55
CA HIS A 49 -2.78 -1.66 -16.29
C HIS A 49 -3.49 -1.45 -17.64
N ARG A 50 -3.96 -0.23 -17.92
CA ARG A 50 -4.63 0.13 -19.19
C ARG A 50 -3.84 1.12 -20.04
N LEU A 51 -2.73 1.57 -19.51
CA LEU A 51 -1.82 2.45 -20.24
C LEU A 51 -0.72 1.60 -20.88
N SER A 52 -0.29 1.99 -22.05
CA SER A 52 0.95 1.51 -22.63
C SER A 52 2.14 1.91 -21.76
N LEU A 53 3.30 1.31 -21.96
CA LEU A 53 4.51 1.71 -21.27
C LEU A 53 4.82 3.20 -21.48
N ASP A 54 4.66 3.70 -22.72
CA ASP A 54 4.93 5.11 -23.06
C ASP A 54 4.01 6.07 -22.29
N GLU A 55 2.71 5.76 -22.22
CA GLU A 55 1.74 6.55 -21.48
C GLU A 55 2.03 6.51 -19.96
N THR A 56 2.39 5.33 -19.46
CA THR A 56 2.80 5.14 -18.06
C THR A 56 4.00 6.01 -17.70
N LEU A 57 5.06 5.95 -18.51
CA LEU A 57 6.29 6.70 -18.26
C LEU A 57 6.07 8.22 -18.40
N LYS A 58 5.27 8.66 -19.38
CA LYS A 58 4.86 10.06 -19.48
C LYS A 58 4.07 10.55 -18.28
N LEU A 59 3.16 9.72 -17.76
CA LEU A 59 2.40 10.05 -16.54
C LEU A 59 3.33 10.14 -15.34
N MET A 60 4.23 9.18 -15.16
CA MET A 60 5.20 9.20 -14.07
C MET A 60 6.11 10.45 -14.13
N GLN A 61 6.58 10.82 -15.33
CA GLN A 61 7.40 12.02 -15.54
C GLN A 61 6.62 13.30 -15.16
N LYS A 62 5.36 13.44 -15.62
CA LYS A 62 4.50 14.58 -15.26
C LYS A 62 4.29 14.70 -13.74
N LEU A 63 4.26 13.57 -13.04
CA LEU A 63 4.01 13.50 -11.60
C LEU A 63 5.30 13.46 -10.77
N ASP A 64 6.46 13.56 -11.41
CA ASP A 64 7.77 13.49 -10.75
C ASP A 64 7.89 12.22 -9.89
N LEU A 65 7.61 11.06 -10.50
CA LEU A 65 7.79 9.73 -9.93
C LEU A 65 8.87 8.97 -10.68
N HIS A 66 9.84 8.44 -9.95
CA HIS A 66 11.06 7.84 -10.51
C HIS A 66 11.20 6.34 -10.26
N TYR A 67 10.27 5.71 -9.54
CA TYR A 67 10.35 4.31 -9.15
C TYR A 67 9.12 3.55 -9.60
N LEU A 68 9.34 2.43 -10.31
CA LEU A 68 8.28 1.58 -10.86
C LEU A 68 8.40 0.16 -10.33
N CYS A 69 7.33 -0.36 -9.68
CA CYS A 69 7.15 -1.79 -9.51
C CYS A 69 6.64 -2.36 -10.84
N ILE A 70 7.50 -3.08 -11.55
CA ILE A 70 7.24 -3.52 -12.92
C ILE A 70 6.16 -4.60 -12.94
N LYS A 71 5.16 -4.45 -13.81
CA LYS A 71 4.09 -5.43 -14.01
C LYS A 71 4.20 -6.09 -15.39
N ASP A 72 3.79 -7.36 -15.46
CA ASP A 72 3.91 -8.24 -16.62
C ASP A 72 3.22 -7.77 -17.91
N PHE A 73 2.25 -6.88 -17.82
CA PHE A 73 1.63 -6.30 -19.02
C PHE A 73 2.45 -5.13 -19.63
N HIS A 74 3.40 -4.55 -18.87
CA HIS A 74 4.35 -3.58 -19.42
C HIS A 74 5.64 -4.25 -19.89
N LEU A 75 6.04 -5.33 -19.23
CA LEU A 75 7.16 -6.18 -19.62
C LEU A 75 6.81 -7.65 -19.32
N PRO A 76 6.39 -8.44 -20.32
CA PRO A 76 6.01 -9.83 -20.13
C PRO A 76 7.13 -10.68 -19.50
N ILE A 77 6.77 -11.62 -18.61
CA ILE A 77 7.75 -12.51 -17.92
C ILE A 77 8.58 -13.35 -18.92
N LYS A 78 8.07 -13.54 -20.14
CA LYS A 78 8.75 -14.31 -21.21
C LYS A 78 9.51 -13.42 -22.19
N SER A 79 9.71 -12.14 -21.88
CA SER A 79 10.44 -11.21 -22.73
C SER A 79 11.86 -11.68 -22.97
N THR A 80 12.31 -11.51 -24.18
CA THR A 80 13.70 -11.73 -24.59
C THR A 80 14.63 -10.69 -23.96
N GLN A 81 15.92 -10.97 -23.93
CA GLN A 81 16.91 -10.01 -23.41
C GLN A 81 16.85 -8.68 -24.17
N ALA A 82 16.67 -8.71 -25.50
CA ALA A 82 16.54 -7.49 -26.29
C ALA A 82 15.33 -6.64 -25.91
N GLU A 83 14.17 -7.26 -25.61
CA GLU A 83 12.97 -6.56 -25.14
C GLU A 83 13.17 -5.99 -23.74
N ILE A 84 13.87 -6.72 -22.85
CA ILE A 84 14.23 -6.25 -21.53
C ILE A 84 15.16 -5.03 -21.62
N ASP A 85 16.18 -5.09 -22.48
CA ASP A 85 17.11 -3.98 -22.66
C ASP A 85 16.42 -2.75 -23.24
N ALA A 86 15.53 -2.94 -24.21
CA ALA A 86 14.71 -1.86 -24.77
C ALA A 86 13.79 -1.24 -23.71
N PHE A 87 13.16 -2.05 -22.85
CA PHE A 87 12.35 -1.58 -21.73
C PHE A 87 13.19 -0.75 -20.75
N LYS A 88 14.38 -1.25 -20.36
CA LYS A 88 15.28 -0.55 -19.43
C LYS A 88 15.73 0.79 -20.01
N GLN A 89 16.13 0.82 -21.29
CA GLN A 89 16.53 2.05 -21.95
C GLN A 89 15.37 3.06 -21.97
N LYS A 90 14.18 2.61 -22.33
CA LYS A 90 12.99 3.46 -22.36
C LYS A 90 12.67 4.01 -20.95
N CYS A 91 12.73 3.21 -19.91
CA CYS A 91 12.58 3.70 -18.54
C CYS A 91 13.65 4.77 -18.20
N ALA A 92 14.89 4.53 -18.55
CA ALA A 92 15.99 5.46 -18.31
C ALA A 92 15.80 6.80 -19.03
N ASP A 93 15.31 6.80 -20.27
CA ASP A 93 15.00 8.00 -21.06
C ASP A 93 13.96 8.92 -20.37
N PHE A 94 13.10 8.34 -19.52
CA PHE A 94 12.11 9.07 -18.72
C PHE A 94 12.57 9.29 -17.25
N GLY A 95 13.78 8.92 -16.89
CA GLY A 95 14.30 9.02 -15.52
C GLY A 95 13.60 8.08 -14.54
N VAL A 96 13.06 6.94 -15.02
CA VAL A 96 12.36 5.94 -14.22
C VAL A 96 13.25 4.73 -14.00
N THR A 97 13.29 4.24 -12.76
CA THR A 97 14.00 3.02 -12.36
C THR A 97 12.99 1.96 -11.94
N GLY A 98 13.03 0.79 -12.57
CA GLY A 98 12.37 -0.40 -12.05
C GLY A 98 13.05 -0.85 -10.76
N TYR A 99 12.32 -0.91 -9.65
CA TYR A 99 12.90 -1.30 -8.36
C TYR A 99 12.54 -2.73 -7.94
N GLY A 100 11.49 -3.28 -8.50
CA GLY A 100 10.97 -4.62 -8.24
C GLY A 100 10.03 -5.07 -9.35
N VAL A 101 9.62 -6.33 -9.31
CA VAL A 101 8.68 -6.95 -10.26
C VAL A 101 7.52 -7.59 -9.53
N GLY A 102 6.30 -7.39 -10.01
CA GLY A 102 5.11 -8.04 -9.44
C GLY A 102 3.91 -7.12 -9.19
N PRO A 103 2.92 -7.60 -8.43
CA PRO A 103 2.78 -8.93 -7.83
C PRO A 103 2.69 -10.05 -8.87
N ILE A 104 3.44 -11.13 -8.64
CA ILE A 104 3.45 -12.34 -9.46
C ILE A 104 2.85 -13.51 -8.67
N TYR A 105 1.81 -14.14 -9.24
CA TYR A 105 1.24 -15.36 -8.68
C TYR A 105 2.11 -16.56 -9.05
N MET A 106 2.45 -17.38 -8.05
CA MET A 106 3.38 -18.49 -8.20
C MET A 106 2.80 -19.75 -7.57
N ALA A 107 2.25 -20.64 -8.42
CA ALA A 107 1.63 -21.89 -8.00
C ALA A 107 2.56 -23.12 -8.17
N THR A 108 3.61 -22.99 -8.98
CA THR A 108 4.55 -24.07 -9.29
C THR A 108 6.00 -23.64 -9.06
N ASN A 109 6.92 -24.61 -8.93
CA ASN A 109 8.35 -24.32 -8.82
C ASN A 109 8.89 -23.63 -10.06
N ASP A 110 8.39 -24.02 -11.23
CA ASP A 110 8.80 -23.42 -12.50
C ASP A 110 8.38 -21.95 -12.61
N GLU A 111 7.19 -21.60 -12.09
CA GLU A 111 6.76 -20.19 -12.03
C GLU A 111 7.62 -19.39 -11.07
N CYS A 112 7.97 -19.96 -9.91
CA CYS A 112 8.89 -19.32 -8.99
C CYS A 112 10.25 -19.07 -9.65
N LYS A 113 10.85 -20.10 -10.25
CA LYS A 113 12.15 -19.96 -10.89
C LYS A 113 12.12 -18.93 -12.03
N ARG A 114 11.11 -18.97 -12.91
CA ARG A 114 10.94 -17.98 -13.98
C ARG A 114 10.84 -16.56 -13.46
N ALA A 115 10.17 -16.33 -12.33
CA ALA A 115 10.08 -15.00 -11.75
C ALA A 115 11.44 -14.48 -11.26
N PHE A 116 12.29 -15.36 -10.72
CA PHE A 116 13.66 -15.00 -10.33
C PHE A 116 14.56 -14.76 -11.55
N ASP A 117 14.50 -15.64 -12.57
CA ASP A 117 15.26 -15.46 -13.80
C ASP A 117 14.88 -14.14 -14.48
N TYR A 118 13.58 -13.81 -14.53
CA TYR A 118 13.06 -12.56 -15.05
C TYR A 118 13.55 -11.35 -14.25
N ALA A 119 13.46 -11.38 -12.93
CA ALA A 119 13.95 -10.30 -12.06
C ALA A 119 15.47 -10.10 -12.23
N LYS A 120 16.23 -11.20 -12.34
CA LYS A 120 17.68 -11.18 -12.58
C LYS A 120 18.02 -10.55 -13.94
N ALA A 121 17.31 -10.91 -15.00
CA ALA A 121 17.53 -10.36 -16.34
C ALA A 121 17.27 -8.85 -16.40
N ILE A 122 16.25 -8.37 -15.69
CA ILE A 122 15.96 -6.93 -15.54
C ILE A 122 17.02 -6.24 -14.68
N GLY A 123 17.61 -6.94 -13.71
CA GLY A 123 18.58 -6.38 -12.76
C GLY A 123 17.94 -5.84 -11.49
N VAL A 124 16.71 -6.26 -11.13
CA VAL A 124 16.06 -5.91 -9.86
C VAL A 124 16.34 -6.98 -8.80
N LYS A 125 16.27 -6.59 -7.54
CA LYS A 125 16.59 -7.46 -6.39
C LYS A 125 15.35 -7.84 -5.56
N THR A 126 14.17 -7.35 -5.93
CA THR A 126 12.94 -7.62 -5.19
C THR A 126 11.87 -8.21 -6.12
N VAL A 127 11.39 -9.38 -5.75
CA VAL A 127 10.25 -10.04 -6.38
C VAL A 127 9.05 -9.89 -5.46
N VAL A 128 8.05 -9.13 -5.88
CA VAL A 128 6.76 -9.03 -5.21
C VAL A 128 5.93 -10.25 -5.61
N ALA A 129 5.58 -11.09 -4.66
CA ALA A 129 5.08 -12.43 -4.90
C ALA A 129 3.76 -12.72 -4.20
N VAL A 130 2.95 -13.57 -4.82
CA VAL A 130 1.80 -14.23 -4.19
C VAL A 130 1.99 -15.74 -4.28
N PRO A 131 2.77 -16.33 -3.34
CA PRO A 131 3.03 -17.75 -3.32
C PRO A 131 1.75 -18.52 -3.01
N ASN A 132 1.31 -19.37 -3.92
CA ASN A 132 0.04 -20.08 -3.77
C ASN A 132 0.13 -21.50 -4.31
N GLU A 133 -0.90 -22.28 -4.08
CA GLU A 133 -1.15 -23.55 -4.75
C GLU A 133 -2.59 -23.58 -5.24
N GLN A 134 -2.84 -24.38 -6.27
CA GLN A 134 -4.17 -24.56 -6.80
C GLN A 134 -4.86 -25.74 -6.07
N LYS A 135 -5.99 -25.46 -5.40
CA LYS A 135 -6.88 -26.47 -4.81
C LYS A 135 -8.25 -26.44 -5.49
N GLY A 136 -8.43 -27.28 -6.49
CA GLY A 136 -9.61 -27.22 -7.36
C GLY A 136 -9.67 -25.90 -8.11
N LYS A 137 -10.74 -25.11 -7.89
CA LYS A 137 -10.90 -23.77 -8.50
C LYS A 137 -10.34 -22.63 -7.64
N LYS A 138 -9.83 -22.91 -6.43
CA LYS A 138 -9.33 -21.89 -5.49
C LYS A 138 -7.81 -21.81 -5.51
N ARG A 139 -7.29 -20.61 -5.35
CA ARG A 139 -5.89 -20.36 -4.98
C ARG A 139 -5.83 -20.24 -3.46
N VAL A 140 -4.94 -20.98 -2.85
CA VAL A 140 -4.68 -20.93 -1.40
C VAL A 140 -3.22 -20.63 -1.16
N HIS A 141 -2.91 -19.99 -0.04
CA HIS A 141 -1.53 -19.80 0.37
C HIS A 141 -0.80 -21.15 0.51
N SER A 142 0.49 -21.17 0.24
CA SER A 142 1.26 -22.41 0.28
C SER A 142 2.57 -22.22 1.03
N ARG A 143 2.68 -22.88 2.18
CA ARG A 143 3.92 -22.91 2.95
C ARG A 143 5.06 -23.59 2.15
N ALA A 144 4.77 -24.67 1.47
CA ALA A 144 5.76 -25.36 0.63
C ALA A 144 6.31 -24.44 -0.48
N ARG A 145 5.44 -23.53 -1.00
CA ARG A 145 5.88 -22.55 -1.98
C ARG A 145 6.77 -21.48 -1.36
N CYS A 146 6.47 -21.03 -0.14
CA CYS A 146 7.32 -20.11 0.60
C CYS A 146 8.70 -20.74 0.93
N GLU A 147 8.74 -22.00 1.28
CA GLU A 147 10.00 -22.74 1.54
C GLU A 147 10.85 -22.85 0.27
N TYR A 148 10.23 -23.18 -0.87
CA TYR A 148 10.94 -23.22 -2.15
C TYR A 148 11.49 -21.82 -2.53
N LEU A 149 10.69 -20.76 -2.38
CA LEU A 149 11.13 -19.38 -2.63
C LEU A 149 12.26 -18.95 -1.68
N SER A 150 12.23 -19.40 -0.44
CA SER A 150 13.29 -19.17 0.54
C SER A 150 14.65 -19.73 0.04
N GLY A 151 14.65 -20.92 -0.56
CA GLY A 151 15.82 -21.48 -1.22
C GLY A 151 16.31 -20.63 -2.41
N LEU A 152 15.39 -20.17 -3.25
CA LEU A 152 15.72 -19.29 -4.37
C LEU A 152 16.26 -17.92 -3.92
N CYS A 153 15.78 -17.38 -2.80
CA CYS A 153 16.33 -16.14 -2.23
C CYS A 153 17.82 -16.28 -1.93
N ALA A 154 18.24 -17.44 -1.40
CA ALA A 154 19.64 -17.74 -1.13
C ALA A 154 20.45 -17.93 -2.42
N GLU A 155 19.91 -18.71 -3.37
CA GLU A 155 20.58 -19.02 -4.64
C GLU A 155 20.83 -17.77 -5.50
N TYR A 156 19.83 -16.89 -5.60
CA TYR A 156 19.88 -15.70 -6.48
C TYR A 156 20.36 -14.42 -5.77
N ASP A 157 20.53 -14.46 -4.45
CA ASP A 157 20.76 -13.28 -3.61
C ASP A 157 19.73 -12.20 -3.87
N MET A 158 18.46 -12.57 -3.76
CA MET A 158 17.31 -11.71 -4.00
C MET A 158 16.32 -11.74 -2.84
N LYS A 159 15.48 -10.73 -2.75
CA LYS A 159 14.38 -10.62 -1.79
C LYS A 159 13.06 -11.05 -2.43
N VAL A 160 12.24 -11.75 -1.66
CA VAL A 160 10.83 -11.97 -1.96
C VAL A 160 10.00 -11.13 -0.98
N ALA A 161 9.07 -10.37 -1.52
CA ALA A 161 8.11 -9.58 -0.74
C ALA A 161 6.70 -10.15 -0.99
N ILE A 162 6.10 -10.83 0.00
CA ILE A 162 4.75 -11.37 -0.14
C ILE A 162 3.74 -10.24 -0.13
N HIS A 163 2.96 -10.14 -1.19
CA HIS A 163 1.90 -9.16 -1.34
C HIS A 163 0.60 -9.71 -0.76
N ASN A 164 0.01 -9.00 0.21
CA ASN A 164 -1.27 -9.38 0.79
C ASN A 164 -2.44 -8.91 -0.09
N HIS A 165 -3.53 -9.69 -0.08
CA HIS A 165 -4.79 -9.36 -0.73
C HIS A 165 -5.92 -9.36 0.29
N GLY A 166 -6.98 -8.61 0.03
CA GLY A 166 -8.04 -8.44 1.01
C GLY A 166 -8.91 -9.68 1.27
N PRO A 167 -9.92 -9.54 2.15
CA PRO A 167 -10.70 -10.65 2.71
C PRO A 167 -11.57 -11.41 1.68
N ASP A 168 -11.75 -10.87 0.48
CA ASP A 168 -12.36 -11.58 -0.66
C ASP A 168 -11.45 -12.67 -1.26
N MET A 169 -10.18 -12.67 -0.87
CA MET A 169 -9.22 -13.75 -1.15
C MET A 169 -8.63 -14.29 0.18
N PRO A 170 -9.45 -14.82 1.10
CA PRO A 170 -9.03 -15.14 2.47
C PRO A 170 -7.94 -16.22 2.52
N ASP A 171 -7.89 -17.06 1.50
CA ASP A 171 -6.92 -18.13 1.37
C ASP A 171 -5.59 -17.64 0.76
N CYS A 172 -5.42 -16.33 0.54
CA CYS A 172 -4.29 -15.76 -0.16
C CYS A 172 -3.74 -14.51 0.55
N TYR A 173 -3.28 -14.69 1.79
CA TYR A 173 -2.62 -13.65 2.59
C TYR A 173 -3.49 -12.40 2.81
N PRO A 174 -4.58 -12.46 3.60
CA PRO A 174 -5.47 -11.32 3.77
C PRO A 174 -4.86 -10.12 4.49
N THR A 175 -3.79 -10.32 5.28
CA THR A 175 -3.11 -9.28 6.05
C THR A 175 -1.59 -9.43 6.02
N GLY A 176 -0.88 -8.37 6.40
CA GLY A 176 0.57 -8.43 6.63
C GLY A 176 0.93 -9.49 7.69
N GLU A 177 0.11 -9.66 8.74
CA GLU A 177 0.32 -10.70 9.75
C GLU A 177 0.20 -12.11 9.17
N SER A 178 -0.79 -12.35 8.32
CA SER A 178 -0.94 -13.66 7.66
C SER A 178 0.26 -13.97 6.76
N SER A 179 0.78 -12.98 6.04
CA SER A 179 2.00 -13.11 5.24
C SER A 179 3.22 -13.37 6.12
N PHE A 180 3.39 -12.61 7.21
CA PHE A 180 4.52 -12.77 8.13
C PHE A 180 4.54 -14.15 8.79
N ASN A 181 3.40 -14.66 9.23
CA ASN A 181 3.30 -15.97 9.86
C ASN A 181 3.73 -17.11 8.95
N MET A 182 3.64 -16.93 7.63
CA MET A 182 4.09 -17.93 6.65
C MET A 182 5.60 -17.95 6.44
N ILE A 183 6.33 -16.90 6.87
CA ILE A 183 7.75 -16.73 6.50
C ILE A 183 8.68 -16.42 7.68
N LYS A 184 8.14 -16.18 8.87
CA LYS A 184 8.91 -15.68 10.04
C LYS A 184 10.13 -16.52 10.41
N ASP A 185 10.09 -17.80 10.14
CA ASP A 185 11.13 -18.81 10.41
C ASP A 185 11.93 -19.21 9.14
N LEU A 186 11.68 -18.55 8.01
CA LEU A 186 12.40 -18.75 6.75
C LEU A 186 13.55 -17.75 6.59
N ASP A 187 14.30 -17.90 5.48
CA ASP A 187 15.41 -17.02 5.13
C ASP A 187 15.02 -15.53 5.33
N PRO A 188 15.90 -14.71 5.94
CA PRO A 188 15.61 -13.28 6.19
C PRO A 188 15.35 -12.46 4.94
N ARG A 189 15.64 -12.97 3.75
CA ARG A 189 15.29 -12.33 2.46
C ARG A 189 13.84 -12.58 2.03
N MET A 190 13.08 -13.40 2.78
CA MET A 190 11.62 -13.49 2.69
C MET A 190 10.98 -12.39 3.54
N GLY A 191 10.17 -11.55 2.96
CA GLY A 191 9.52 -10.41 3.62
C GLY A 191 8.16 -10.08 3.06
N LEU A 192 7.70 -8.86 3.31
CA LEU A 192 6.36 -8.38 2.99
C LEU A 192 6.41 -7.27 1.95
N SER A 193 5.45 -7.32 1.03
CA SER A 193 4.95 -6.19 0.26
C SER A 193 3.58 -5.85 0.83
N LEU A 194 3.53 -4.94 1.80
CA LEU A 194 2.31 -4.62 2.52
C LEU A 194 1.42 -3.72 1.66
N ASP A 195 0.24 -4.21 1.31
CA ASP A 195 -0.79 -3.38 0.71
C ASP A 195 -1.69 -2.78 1.80
N SER A 196 -1.64 -1.46 1.94
CA SER A 196 -2.37 -0.73 2.98
C SER A 196 -3.89 -0.89 2.87
N GLY A 197 -4.42 -0.85 1.66
CA GLY A 197 -5.87 -0.96 1.44
C GLY A 197 -6.38 -2.37 1.69
N HIS A 198 -5.60 -3.38 1.35
CA HIS A 198 -5.97 -4.76 1.63
C HIS A 198 -5.89 -5.10 3.12
N ASP A 199 -4.87 -4.61 3.83
CA ASP A 199 -4.79 -4.72 5.28
C ASP A 199 -6.01 -4.08 5.96
N TYR A 200 -6.34 -2.85 5.57
CA TYR A 200 -7.48 -2.13 6.12
C TYR A 200 -8.82 -2.83 5.85
N ARG A 201 -9.03 -3.35 4.64
CA ARG A 201 -10.23 -4.16 4.29
C ARG A 201 -10.36 -5.41 5.17
N ALA A 202 -9.24 -6.00 5.53
CA ALA A 202 -9.18 -7.17 6.42
C ALA A 202 -9.23 -6.79 7.90
N LYS A 203 -9.56 -5.52 8.22
CA LYS A 203 -9.67 -4.95 9.58
C LYS A 203 -8.33 -4.94 10.35
N ALA A 204 -7.21 -5.00 9.67
CA ALA A 204 -5.91 -4.70 10.25
C ALA A 204 -5.64 -3.18 10.15
N ASN A 205 -4.80 -2.67 11.04
CA ASN A 205 -4.31 -1.29 10.95
C ASN A 205 -2.98 -1.29 10.20
N PRO A 206 -2.88 -0.67 9.01
CA PRO A 206 -1.64 -0.69 8.23
C PRO A 206 -0.44 -0.04 8.94
N ALA A 207 -0.67 1.00 9.75
CA ALA A 207 0.40 1.64 10.52
C ALA A 207 0.96 0.70 11.60
N ASP A 208 0.09 -0.06 12.26
CA ASP A 208 0.52 -1.08 13.25
C ASP A 208 1.23 -2.25 12.56
N SER A 209 0.76 -2.66 11.36
CA SER A 209 1.44 -3.67 10.55
C SER A 209 2.85 -3.22 10.17
N VAL A 210 3.04 -1.94 9.78
CA VAL A 210 4.36 -1.36 9.53
C VAL A 210 5.24 -1.47 10.77
N ARG A 211 4.77 -1.01 11.95
CA ARG A 211 5.54 -1.05 13.20
C ARG A 211 5.93 -2.46 13.61
N ARG A 212 5.00 -3.41 13.49
CA ARG A 212 5.21 -4.81 13.91
C ARG A 212 6.15 -5.58 12.99
N PHE A 213 6.10 -5.33 11.69
CA PHE A 213 6.77 -6.17 10.70
C PHE A 213 7.90 -5.45 9.95
N HIS A 214 8.31 -4.25 10.38
CA HIS A 214 9.29 -3.39 9.70
C HIS A 214 10.59 -4.10 9.32
N THR A 215 11.10 -5.04 10.14
CA THR A 215 12.34 -5.77 9.84
C THR A 215 12.23 -6.68 8.62
N ARG A 216 11.02 -7.01 8.22
CA ARG A 216 10.70 -7.83 7.04
C ARG A 216 9.86 -7.07 6.00
N LEU A 217 9.65 -5.76 6.17
CA LEU A 217 8.92 -4.92 5.21
C LEU A 217 9.89 -4.48 4.11
N PHE A 218 9.77 -5.07 2.91
CA PHE A 218 10.67 -4.82 1.79
C PHE A 218 10.06 -3.93 0.74
N ASP A 219 8.74 -3.93 0.64
CA ASP A 219 7.96 -3.16 -0.31
C ASP A 219 6.63 -2.78 0.33
N MET A 220 6.01 -1.71 -0.15
CA MET A 220 4.69 -1.30 0.28
C MET A 220 3.89 -0.74 -0.89
N HIS A 221 2.68 -1.27 -1.07
CA HIS A 221 1.69 -0.66 -1.94
C HIS A 221 0.74 0.20 -1.12
N VAL A 222 0.63 1.48 -1.49
CA VAL A 222 -0.21 2.44 -0.79
C VAL A 222 -1.40 2.84 -1.64
N LYS A 223 -2.58 2.74 -1.07
CA LYS A 223 -3.85 3.19 -1.62
C LYS A 223 -4.76 3.64 -0.50
N ASN A 224 -5.83 4.35 -0.82
CA ASN A 224 -6.91 4.61 0.12
C ASN A 224 -8.25 4.14 -0.48
N ILE A 225 -9.18 3.83 0.37
CA ILE A 225 -10.40 3.11 0.01
C ILE A 225 -11.61 3.62 0.78
N LEU A 226 -12.79 3.34 0.24
CA LEU A 226 -14.05 3.34 0.96
C LEU A 226 -14.56 1.90 1.07
N LEU A 227 -15.06 1.52 2.24
CA LEU A 227 -15.63 0.19 2.49
C LEU A 227 -17.10 0.10 2.09
N GLN A 228 -17.83 1.23 2.15
CA GLN A 228 -19.27 1.28 1.90
C GLN A 228 -19.60 2.14 0.67
N PRO A 229 -20.69 1.83 -0.04
CA PRO A 229 -21.60 0.66 0.09
C PRO A 229 -20.95 -0.63 -0.39
N LYS A 230 -19.83 -0.56 -1.10
CA LYS A 230 -18.98 -1.67 -1.55
C LYS A 230 -17.55 -1.17 -1.66
N TYR A 231 -16.62 -2.00 -1.25
CA TYR A 231 -15.19 -1.72 -1.39
C TYR A 231 -14.84 -1.15 -2.78
N HIS A 232 -14.15 -0.03 -2.77
CA HIS A 232 -13.51 0.54 -3.96
C HIS A 232 -12.37 1.49 -3.58
N ALA A 233 -11.37 1.56 -4.44
CA ALA A 233 -10.30 2.53 -4.31
C ALA A 233 -10.81 3.94 -4.69
N VAL A 234 -10.35 4.93 -3.94
CA VAL A 234 -10.63 6.35 -4.16
C VAL A 234 -9.32 7.13 -4.13
N PRO A 235 -9.29 8.38 -4.66
CA PRO A 235 -8.16 9.26 -4.42
C PRO A 235 -7.81 9.32 -2.92
N MET A 236 -6.52 9.24 -2.60
CA MET A 236 -6.04 9.05 -1.23
C MET A 236 -6.65 10.00 -0.18
N PRO A 237 -6.83 11.33 -0.45
CA PRO A 237 -7.43 12.23 0.54
C PRO A 237 -8.92 11.99 0.78
N ARG A 238 -9.58 11.19 -0.04
CA ARG A 238 -11.03 10.92 0.02
C ARG A 238 -11.38 9.58 0.67
N GLY A 239 -10.39 8.79 1.06
CA GLY A 239 -10.59 7.46 1.65
C GLY A 239 -10.70 7.50 3.17
N GLU A 240 -11.00 6.34 3.76
CA GLU A 240 -11.28 6.19 5.20
C GLU A 240 -10.02 5.96 6.04
N MET A 241 -8.91 5.54 5.40
CA MET A 241 -7.66 5.28 6.12
C MET A 241 -6.93 6.56 6.50
N ASP A 242 -6.40 6.59 7.71
CA ASP A 242 -5.45 7.61 8.13
C ASP A 242 -4.05 7.31 7.57
N LEU A 243 -3.77 7.80 6.37
CA LEU A 243 -2.46 7.66 5.73
C LEU A 243 -1.35 8.47 6.42
N TRP A 244 -1.72 9.47 7.23
CA TRP A 244 -0.75 10.20 8.03
C TRP A 244 -0.12 9.27 9.08
N GLU A 245 -0.92 8.44 9.76
CA GLU A 245 -0.41 7.44 10.70
C GLU A 245 0.49 6.41 10.02
N VAL A 246 0.19 6.03 8.77
CA VAL A 246 1.04 5.13 7.99
C VAL A 246 2.40 5.78 7.69
N VAL A 247 2.41 7.04 7.23
CA VAL A 247 3.66 7.77 6.96
C VAL A 247 4.48 7.95 8.24
N LYS A 248 3.84 8.30 9.36
CA LYS A 248 4.53 8.38 10.66
C LYS A 248 5.17 7.05 11.05
N ALA A 249 4.43 5.94 10.94
CA ALA A 249 4.96 4.62 11.25
C ALA A 249 6.19 4.27 10.39
N LEU A 250 6.17 4.59 9.09
CA LEU A 250 7.31 4.38 8.19
C LEU A 250 8.54 5.19 8.61
N VAL A 251 8.34 6.44 9.03
CA VAL A 251 9.42 7.30 9.54
C VAL A 251 9.95 6.79 10.88
N GLU A 252 9.06 6.43 11.81
CA GLU A 252 9.41 5.90 13.14
C GLU A 252 10.30 4.65 13.05
N VAL A 253 10.00 3.74 12.12
CA VAL A 253 10.79 2.51 11.94
C VAL A 253 12.00 2.69 11.04
N GLY A 254 12.20 3.89 10.48
CA GLY A 254 13.30 4.18 9.56
C GLY A 254 13.22 3.40 8.25
N TYR A 255 12.03 3.20 7.70
CA TYR A 255 11.84 2.46 6.46
C TYR A 255 12.60 3.12 5.30
N THR A 256 13.30 2.29 4.49
CA THR A 256 14.14 2.76 3.37
C THR A 256 13.73 2.18 2.02
N GLY A 257 12.70 1.33 1.99
CA GLY A 257 12.18 0.71 0.77
C GLY A 257 11.39 1.68 -0.11
N CYS A 258 10.55 1.12 -0.97
CA CYS A 258 9.66 1.91 -1.80
C CYS A 258 8.21 1.76 -1.34
N CYS A 259 7.51 2.90 -1.23
CA CYS A 259 6.06 2.95 -1.18
C CYS A 259 5.57 3.25 -2.60
N SER A 260 4.78 2.37 -3.19
CA SER A 260 4.26 2.57 -4.54
C SER A 260 2.76 2.82 -4.50
N LEU A 261 2.31 3.86 -5.20
CA LEU A 261 0.88 4.10 -5.40
C LEU A 261 0.27 2.92 -6.15
N GLU A 262 -0.70 2.25 -5.56
CA GLU A 262 -1.55 1.27 -6.23
C GLU A 262 -2.99 1.77 -6.30
N TYR A 263 -3.30 2.56 -7.32
CA TYR A 263 -4.63 3.09 -7.51
C TYR A 263 -5.47 2.16 -8.38
N GLU A 264 -6.40 1.46 -7.74
CA GLU A 264 -7.34 0.55 -8.38
C GLU A 264 -8.72 1.22 -8.45
N SER A 265 -9.04 1.82 -9.58
CA SER A 265 -10.39 2.33 -9.82
C SER A 265 -11.31 1.19 -10.26
N PHE A 266 -12.27 0.82 -9.42
CA PHE A 266 -13.35 -0.11 -9.77
C PHE A 266 -14.66 0.66 -9.92
N PRO A 267 -14.94 1.25 -11.08
CA PRO A 267 -16.23 1.87 -11.32
C PRO A 267 -17.32 0.80 -11.28
N GLY A 268 -18.52 1.18 -10.87
CA GLY A 268 -19.69 0.31 -10.74
C GLY A 268 -20.00 -0.51 -11.99
N LYS A 269 -20.96 -1.43 -11.92
CA LYS A 269 -21.35 -2.31 -13.03
C LYS A 269 -21.49 -1.52 -14.35
N GLY A 270 -20.79 -1.99 -15.38
CA GLY A 270 -20.86 -1.46 -16.75
C GLY A 270 -19.80 -0.42 -17.12
N VAL A 271 -19.02 0.11 -16.17
CA VAL A 271 -17.91 1.00 -16.46
C VAL A 271 -16.60 0.21 -16.40
N LYS A 272 -15.83 0.24 -17.47
CA LYS A 272 -14.51 -0.43 -17.49
C LYS A 272 -13.57 0.29 -16.52
N PRO A 273 -12.91 -0.42 -15.58
CA PRO A 273 -11.91 0.18 -14.70
C PRO A 273 -10.82 0.85 -15.54
N GLY A 274 -10.46 2.06 -15.20
CA GLY A 274 -9.41 2.80 -15.88
C GLY A 274 -8.73 3.76 -14.91
N ILE A 275 -7.49 4.11 -15.21
CA ILE A 275 -6.81 5.19 -14.50
C ILE A 275 -7.43 6.50 -14.93
N LYS A 276 -7.75 7.33 -13.95
CA LYS A 276 -8.05 8.74 -14.15
C LYS A 276 -6.79 9.52 -13.79
N GLU A 277 -6.15 10.17 -14.75
CA GLU A 277 -4.92 10.94 -14.53
C GLU A 277 -5.07 11.94 -13.37
N LEU A 278 -6.24 12.58 -13.25
CA LEU A 278 -6.52 13.52 -12.17
C LEU A 278 -6.57 12.83 -10.79
N ASP A 279 -7.20 11.67 -10.69
CA ASP A 279 -7.28 10.91 -9.43
C ASP A 279 -5.86 10.44 -9.00
N VAL A 280 -5.05 9.99 -9.95
CA VAL A 280 -3.65 9.61 -9.69
C VAL A 280 -2.82 10.81 -9.28
N ALA A 281 -2.99 11.97 -9.94
CA ALA A 281 -2.29 13.20 -9.58
C ALA A 281 -2.68 13.66 -8.16
N GLU A 282 -3.95 13.57 -7.80
CA GLU A 282 -4.43 13.88 -6.44
C GLU A 282 -3.79 12.94 -5.39
N CYS A 283 -3.73 11.64 -5.67
CA CYS A 283 -3.05 10.67 -4.80
C CYS A 283 -1.57 11.04 -4.60
N VAL A 284 -0.87 11.31 -5.71
CA VAL A 284 0.57 11.62 -5.66
C VAL A 284 0.83 12.92 -4.91
N GLY A 285 0.06 13.97 -5.19
CA GLY A 285 0.19 15.25 -4.50
C GLY A 285 -0.06 15.12 -3.01
N TYR A 286 -1.10 14.41 -2.62
CA TYR A 286 -1.44 14.17 -1.23
C TYR A 286 -0.35 13.38 -0.49
N PHE A 287 0.11 12.26 -1.03
CA PHE A 287 1.13 11.44 -0.37
C PHE A 287 2.47 12.17 -0.26
N LYS A 288 2.90 12.91 -1.30
CA LYS A 288 4.08 13.77 -1.24
C LYS A 288 3.94 14.87 -0.16
N ALA A 289 2.75 15.42 0.02
CA ALA A 289 2.49 16.40 1.08
C ALA A 289 2.62 15.77 2.49
N LEU A 290 2.11 14.54 2.68
CA LEU A 290 2.28 13.80 3.94
C LEU A 290 3.77 13.52 4.22
N MET A 291 4.53 13.08 3.21
CA MET A 291 5.98 12.86 3.35
C MET A 291 6.68 14.15 3.78
N LYS A 292 6.40 15.28 3.11
CA LYS A 292 6.99 16.57 3.47
C LYS A 292 6.59 17.02 4.88
N ALA A 293 5.34 16.82 5.27
CA ALA A 293 4.88 17.15 6.62
C ALA A 293 5.57 16.30 7.71
N ALA A 294 5.99 15.08 7.39
CA ALA A 294 6.71 14.21 8.32
C ALA A 294 8.18 14.64 8.54
N GLU A 295 8.75 15.39 7.61
CA GLU A 295 10.10 15.95 7.73
C GLU A 295 10.14 17.24 8.57
N GLY A 296 9.03 17.92 8.71
CA GLY A 296 8.88 19.16 9.47
C GLY A 296 8.87 20.37 8.64
#